data_e74ef775b3c771d3354b0d9abd3af78b
#
_entry.id   e74ef775b3c771d3354b0d9abd3af78b
#
_cell.length_a   1.000
_cell.length_b   1.000
_cell.length_c   1.000
_cell.angle_alpha   90.00
_cell.angle_beta   90.00
_cell.angle_gamma   90.00
#
_symmetry.space_group_name_H-M   'P 1'
#
loop_
_entity.id
_entity.type
_entity.pdbx_description
1 polymer ?
#
loop_
_entity_poly.entity_id
_entity_poly.type
_entity_poly.pdbx_seq_one_letter_code
_entity_poly.pdbx_strand_id
1 'polypeptide(L)'
;MAGLTITTLHLSHFRSHRAARLAFDGRPVALVGPNGAGKTNVLEAISLLSPGRGLRRAASDEIARKPEALGWKVRAGINGFSGTHEIDTFAEPGQARQVRVDGKAATQASLGRLTRIVWLVPAMDRLWTETPEGRRRFLDRMTLSFAPDHAEVSLAYEKAMRDRNRLLRDQVTDPHWYAALELRMAEAGEIIDRNRSAALARLALAQSDVDTAFPRAGLSISNPSDTDDLAAALAEGRRRDMAAGRSL
;
A
#
# COMPACT_ATOMS: atom_id res chain seq x y z
N MET A 1 2.31 -2.78 -27.05
CA MET A 1 1.34 -2.91 -25.95
C MET A 1 1.16 -1.53 -25.33
N ALA A 2 -0.09 -1.04 -25.23
CA ALA A 2 -0.35 0.20 -24.53
C ALA A 2 0.03 0.01 -23.05
N GLY A 3 1.04 0.74 -22.60
CA GLY A 3 1.50 0.70 -21.22
C GLY A 3 0.52 1.42 -20.28
N LEU A 4 0.60 1.14 -18.98
CA LEU A 4 -0.11 1.91 -17.96
C LEU A 4 0.46 3.33 -17.91
N THR A 5 -0.38 4.35 -18.20
CA THR A 5 0.03 5.75 -18.20
C THR A 5 -1.00 6.66 -17.54
N ILE A 6 -0.53 7.72 -16.90
CA ILE A 6 -1.38 8.83 -16.46
C ILE A 6 -1.44 9.81 -17.64
N THR A 7 -2.64 10.19 -18.05
CA THR A 7 -2.86 11.18 -19.13
C THR A 7 -3.11 12.56 -18.58
N THR A 8 -3.82 12.67 -17.45
CA THR A 8 -4.12 13.94 -16.78
C THR A 8 -4.03 13.78 -15.28
N LEU A 9 -3.62 14.86 -14.60
CA LEU A 9 -3.63 14.93 -13.15
C LEU A 9 -4.12 16.32 -12.72
N HIS A 10 -5.19 16.34 -11.96
CA HIS A 10 -5.75 17.56 -11.39
C HIS A 10 -5.68 17.49 -9.86
N LEU A 11 -5.12 18.52 -9.25
CA LEU A 11 -5.02 18.68 -7.79
C LEU A 11 -5.92 19.84 -7.36
N SER A 12 -6.67 19.67 -6.29
CA SER A 12 -7.47 20.71 -5.67
C SER A 12 -7.24 20.70 -4.16
N HIS A 13 -6.84 21.83 -3.60
CA HIS A 13 -6.54 22.03 -2.17
C HIS A 13 -5.61 20.96 -1.58
N PHE A 14 -4.65 20.49 -2.40
CA PHE A 14 -3.74 19.40 -2.08
C PHE A 14 -2.37 19.95 -1.67
N ARG A 15 -2.00 19.81 -0.40
CA ARG A 15 -0.71 20.30 0.14
C ARG A 15 -0.51 21.79 -0.18
N SER A 16 0.55 22.14 -0.92
CA SER A 16 0.83 23.53 -1.35
C SER A 16 -0.01 24.00 -2.53
N HIS A 17 -0.67 23.07 -3.24
CA HIS A 17 -1.43 23.39 -4.45
C HIS A 17 -2.87 23.76 -4.12
N ARG A 18 -3.28 25.01 -4.41
CA ARG A 18 -4.69 25.40 -4.42
C ARG A 18 -5.41 24.74 -5.60
N ALA A 19 -4.81 24.82 -6.77
CA ALA A 19 -5.20 24.11 -7.97
C ALA A 19 -3.95 23.85 -8.82
N ALA A 20 -3.86 22.66 -9.41
CA ALA A 20 -2.85 22.35 -10.41
C ALA A 20 -3.46 21.42 -11.45
N ARG A 21 -3.05 21.59 -12.71
CA ARG A 21 -3.45 20.73 -13.83
C ARG A 21 -2.21 20.34 -14.62
N LEU A 22 -2.03 19.06 -14.82
CA LEU A 22 -0.92 18.49 -15.56
C LEU A 22 -1.48 17.55 -16.63
N ALA A 23 -0.91 17.58 -17.82
CA ALA A 23 -1.21 16.66 -18.90
C ALA A 23 0.07 15.91 -19.27
N PHE A 24 -0.06 14.64 -19.59
CA PHE A 24 1.05 13.75 -19.92
C PHE A 24 0.75 12.99 -21.21
N ASP A 25 1.79 12.69 -21.95
CA ASP A 25 1.73 11.99 -23.25
C ASP A 25 2.24 10.53 -23.18
N GLY A 26 2.47 10.02 -21.96
CA GLY A 26 2.94 8.66 -21.72
C GLY A 26 4.46 8.51 -21.75
N ARG A 27 5.22 9.55 -22.04
CA ARG A 27 6.68 9.55 -21.94
C ARG A 27 7.15 9.77 -20.50
N PRO A 28 8.39 9.37 -20.17
CA PRO A 28 9.00 9.72 -18.89
C PRO A 28 8.97 11.22 -18.63
N VAL A 29 8.65 11.62 -17.38
CA VAL A 29 8.48 13.01 -16.98
C VAL A 29 9.47 13.36 -15.88
N ALA A 30 10.20 14.47 -16.06
CA ALA A 30 11.03 15.08 -15.02
C ALA A 30 10.35 16.35 -14.47
N LEU A 31 10.12 16.40 -13.16
CA LEU A 31 9.61 17.57 -12.47
C LEU A 31 10.80 18.40 -11.95
N VAL A 32 11.00 19.57 -12.52
CA VAL A 32 12.12 20.48 -12.20
C VAL A 32 11.59 21.78 -11.55
N GLY A 33 12.36 22.37 -10.66
CA GLY A 33 12.03 23.63 -10.03
C GLY A 33 12.69 23.80 -8.65
N PRO A 34 12.60 24.97 -8.02
CA PRO A 34 13.23 25.26 -6.73
C PRO A 34 12.65 24.39 -5.59
N ASN A 35 13.35 24.35 -4.47
CA ASN A 35 12.85 23.69 -3.26
C ASN A 35 11.57 24.41 -2.80
N GLY A 36 10.58 23.63 -2.33
CA GLY A 36 9.27 24.19 -1.95
C GLY A 36 8.27 24.35 -3.09
N ALA A 37 8.64 24.22 -4.37
CA ALA A 37 7.73 24.37 -5.51
C ALA A 37 6.59 23.32 -5.61
N GLY A 38 6.58 22.34 -4.70
CA GLY A 38 5.50 21.35 -4.67
C GLY A 38 5.76 20.08 -5.52
N LYS A 39 6.96 19.89 -6.07
CA LYS A 39 7.32 18.69 -6.87
C LYS A 39 6.96 17.37 -6.17
N THR A 40 7.38 17.23 -4.92
CA THR A 40 7.09 16.03 -4.12
C THR A 40 5.60 15.88 -3.81
N ASN A 41 4.85 16.99 -3.76
CA ASN A 41 3.40 16.95 -3.56
C ASN A 41 2.69 16.35 -4.78
N VAL A 42 3.19 16.60 -6.00
CA VAL A 42 2.69 15.94 -7.22
C VAL A 42 2.96 14.43 -7.16
N LEU A 43 4.17 14.01 -6.77
CA LEU A 43 4.49 12.58 -6.60
C LEU A 43 3.64 11.92 -5.51
N GLU A 44 3.38 12.63 -4.41
CA GLU A 44 2.48 12.17 -3.35
C GLU A 44 1.05 11.99 -3.87
N ALA A 45 0.54 12.94 -4.65
CA ALA A 45 -0.77 12.82 -5.27
C ALA A 45 -0.88 11.59 -6.19
N ILE A 46 0.13 11.35 -7.03
CA ILE A 46 0.20 10.16 -7.87
C ILE A 46 0.20 8.89 -7.01
N SER A 47 0.95 8.86 -5.92
CA SER A 47 1.00 7.70 -5.03
C SER A 47 -0.34 7.35 -4.38
N LEU A 48 -1.25 8.32 -4.27
CA LEU A 48 -2.62 8.12 -3.80
C LEU A 48 -3.56 7.52 -4.86
N LEU A 49 -3.12 7.31 -6.07
CA LEU A 49 -3.86 6.53 -7.08
C LEU A 49 -3.66 5.02 -6.90
N SER A 50 -2.99 4.59 -5.85
CA SER A 50 -2.79 3.19 -5.46
C SER A 50 -3.41 2.89 -4.08
N PRO A 51 -3.58 1.61 -3.71
CA PRO A 51 -4.00 1.23 -2.37
C PRO A 51 -3.07 1.77 -1.27
N GLY A 52 -3.63 2.04 -0.10
CA GLY A 52 -2.89 2.47 1.09
C GLY A 52 -2.73 3.99 1.21
N ARG A 53 -1.84 4.42 2.10
CA ARG A 53 -1.72 5.81 2.58
C ARG A 53 -0.76 6.68 1.75
N GLY A 54 -0.38 6.24 0.57
CA GLY A 54 0.50 6.99 -0.33
C GLY A 54 1.94 7.14 0.18
N LEU A 55 2.69 8.01 -0.48
CA LEU A 55 4.14 8.17 -0.34
C LEU A 55 4.57 8.60 1.06
N ARG A 56 3.88 9.58 1.67
CA ARG A 56 4.21 10.11 3.00
C ARG A 56 3.42 9.49 4.14
N ARG A 57 2.42 8.65 3.84
CA ARG A 57 1.55 8.02 4.83
C ARG A 57 0.82 8.99 5.75
N ALA A 58 0.58 10.20 5.27
CA ALA A 58 -0.09 11.25 6.00
C ALA A 58 -1.55 10.90 6.32
N ALA A 59 -2.08 11.46 7.38
CA ALA A 59 -3.51 11.47 7.64
C ALA A 59 -4.24 12.36 6.62
N SER A 60 -5.52 12.11 6.38
CA SER A 60 -6.31 12.87 5.40
C SER A 60 -6.24 14.38 5.63
N ASP A 61 -6.37 14.81 6.88
CA ASP A 61 -6.38 16.22 7.24
C ASP A 61 -5.00 16.89 7.06
N GLU A 62 -3.93 16.10 7.14
CA GLU A 62 -2.57 16.60 6.88
C GLU A 62 -2.31 16.84 5.39
N ILE A 63 -3.08 16.20 4.51
CA ILE A 63 -2.97 16.35 3.05
C ILE A 63 -3.65 17.63 2.59
N ALA A 64 -4.74 18.02 3.25
CA ALA A 64 -5.50 19.22 2.90
C ALA A 64 -4.61 20.47 2.95
N ARG A 65 -4.82 21.38 1.98
CA ARG A 65 -4.13 22.67 1.95
C ARG A 65 -4.49 23.52 3.15
N LYS A 66 -3.48 24.07 3.83
CA LYS A 66 -3.65 25.03 4.92
C LYS A 66 -3.43 26.46 4.38
N PRO A 67 -4.14 27.46 4.92
CA PRO A 67 -5.03 27.40 6.09
C PRO A 67 -6.50 27.03 5.78
N GLU A 68 -6.90 26.91 4.50
CA GLU A 68 -8.30 26.79 4.09
C GLU A 68 -9.00 25.54 4.65
N ALA A 69 -8.27 24.41 4.76
CA ALA A 69 -8.76 23.12 5.29
C ALA A 69 -10.12 22.65 4.72
N LEU A 70 -10.37 22.93 3.43
CA LEU A 70 -11.62 22.64 2.72
C LEU A 70 -11.73 21.18 2.25
N GLY A 71 -10.86 20.28 2.75
CA GLY A 71 -10.65 18.98 2.17
C GLY A 71 -9.65 19.02 1.01
N TRP A 72 -9.54 17.93 0.28
CA TRP A 72 -8.63 17.84 -0.88
C TRP A 72 -9.16 16.86 -1.91
N LYS A 73 -8.75 17.06 -3.17
CA LYS A 73 -9.07 16.15 -4.26
C LYS A 73 -7.90 16.00 -5.22
N VAL A 74 -7.69 14.76 -5.63
CA VAL A 74 -6.81 14.37 -6.75
C VAL A 74 -7.68 13.65 -7.77
N ARG A 75 -7.70 14.13 -9.00
CA ARG A 75 -8.35 13.48 -10.14
C ARG A 75 -7.29 13.12 -11.16
N ALA A 76 -7.32 11.91 -11.66
CA ALA A 76 -6.41 11.44 -12.70
C ALA A 76 -7.15 10.69 -13.80
N GLY A 77 -6.82 11.02 -15.04
CA GLY A 77 -7.11 10.17 -16.21
C GLY A 77 -5.97 9.19 -16.38
N ILE A 78 -6.29 7.92 -16.52
CA ILE A 78 -5.32 6.85 -16.76
C ILE A 78 -5.68 6.03 -17.99
N ASN A 79 -4.68 5.62 -18.77
CA ASN A 79 -4.80 4.54 -19.73
C ASN A 79 -4.22 3.30 -19.05
N GLY A 80 -5.04 2.29 -18.82
CA GLY A 80 -4.70 1.07 -18.10
C GLY A 80 -4.86 -0.17 -18.96
N PHE A 81 -4.66 -1.33 -18.32
CA PHE A 81 -4.79 -2.64 -18.99
C PHE A 81 -6.22 -2.96 -19.39
N SER A 82 -7.22 -2.38 -18.71
CA SER A 82 -8.66 -2.58 -18.96
C SER A 82 -9.31 -1.44 -19.72
N GLY A 83 -8.52 -0.47 -20.21
CA GLY A 83 -9.01 0.71 -20.90
C GLY A 83 -8.67 2.02 -20.21
N THR A 84 -9.36 3.09 -20.62
CA THR A 84 -9.21 4.42 -20.04
C THR A 84 -10.18 4.58 -18.86
N HIS A 85 -9.66 5.07 -17.73
CA HIS A 85 -10.43 5.29 -16.51
C HIS A 85 -10.16 6.68 -15.94
N GLU A 86 -11.17 7.26 -15.30
CA GLU A 86 -11.02 8.43 -14.45
C GLU A 86 -11.04 8.00 -12.98
N ILE A 87 -9.99 8.35 -12.23
CA ILE A 87 -9.88 8.08 -10.79
C ILE A 87 -9.98 9.40 -10.04
N ASP A 88 -10.94 9.50 -9.13
CA ASP A 88 -11.01 10.52 -8.10
C ASP A 88 -10.59 9.91 -6.75
N THR A 89 -9.64 10.55 -6.08
CA THR A 89 -9.37 10.28 -4.67
C THR A 89 -9.41 11.58 -3.89
N PHE A 90 -10.15 11.61 -2.79
CA PHE A 90 -10.47 12.85 -2.09
C PHE A 90 -10.83 12.59 -0.64
N ALA A 91 -10.83 13.64 0.16
CA ALA A 91 -11.42 13.65 1.48
C ALA A 91 -12.06 15.01 1.78
N GLU A 92 -13.25 14.98 2.35
CA GLU A 92 -13.88 16.13 2.99
C GLU A 92 -13.22 16.40 4.35
N PRO A 93 -13.34 17.61 4.92
CA PRO A 93 -12.78 17.93 6.22
C PRO A 93 -13.22 16.95 7.31
N GLY A 94 -12.27 16.39 8.06
CA GLY A 94 -12.54 15.43 9.12
C GLY A 94 -12.98 14.03 8.65
N GLN A 95 -13.03 13.79 7.34
CA GLN A 95 -13.46 12.52 6.77
C GLN A 95 -12.29 11.65 6.31
N ALA A 96 -12.51 10.34 6.31
CA ALA A 96 -11.57 9.39 5.72
C ALA A 96 -11.51 9.58 4.20
N ARG A 97 -10.36 9.25 3.62
CA ARG A 97 -10.13 9.24 2.18
C ARG A 97 -11.14 8.34 1.47
N GLN A 98 -11.76 8.87 0.44
CA GLN A 98 -12.71 8.20 -0.45
C GLN A 98 -12.12 8.06 -1.85
N VAL A 99 -12.66 7.12 -2.62
CA VAL A 99 -12.27 6.84 -4.02
C VAL A 99 -13.50 6.72 -4.88
N ARG A 100 -13.42 7.23 -6.10
CA ARG A 100 -14.37 6.95 -7.19
C ARG A 100 -13.59 6.55 -8.43
N VAL A 101 -14.15 5.63 -9.19
CA VAL A 101 -13.66 5.21 -10.50
C VAL A 101 -14.80 5.41 -11.49
N ASP A 102 -14.56 6.17 -12.54
CA ASP A 102 -15.55 6.52 -13.57
C ASP A 102 -16.86 7.06 -12.94
N GLY A 103 -16.71 7.92 -11.94
CA GLY A 103 -17.80 8.55 -11.19
C GLY A 103 -18.47 7.66 -10.13
N LYS A 104 -18.20 6.35 -10.09
CA LYS A 104 -18.81 5.40 -9.13
C LYS A 104 -17.94 5.23 -7.90
N ALA A 105 -18.55 5.11 -6.71
CA ALA A 105 -17.84 4.82 -5.47
C ALA A 105 -17.07 3.51 -5.58
N ALA A 106 -15.83 3.53 -5.10
CA ALA A 106 -14.92 2.39 -5.15
C ALA A 106 -14.12 2.27 -3.84
N THR A 107 -13.56 1.09 -3.58
CA THR A 107 -12.65 0.89 -2.46
C THR A 107 -11.23 1.31 -2.82
N GLN A 108 -10.42 1.68 -1.81
CA GLN A 108 -9.01 1.94 -2.07
C GLN A 108 -8.28 0.69 -2.60
N ALA A 109 -8.69 -0.50 -2.16
CA ALA A 109 -8.10 -1.76 -2.61
C ALA A 109 -8.32 -2.00 -4.11
N SER A 110 -9.47 -1.61 -4.66
CA SER A 110 -9.77 -1.78 -6.08
C SER A 110 -8.83 -1.01 -7.02
N LEU A 111 -8.16 0.04 -6.51
CA LEU A 111 -7.14 0.76 -7.28
C LEU A 111 -5.98 -0.14 -7.71
N GLY A 112 -5.66 -1.19 -6.93
CA GLY A 112 -4.62 -2.16 -7.28
C GLY A 112 -4.87 -2.92 -8.58
N ARG A 113 -6.13 -2.98 -9.04
CA ARG A 113 -6.51 -3.60 -10.32
C ARG A 113 -6.36 -2.65 -11.51
N LEU A 114 -6.37 -1.34 -11.26
CA LEU A 114 -6.31 -0.30 -12.29
C LEU A 114 -4.91 0.29 -12.43
N THR A 115 -4.18 0.39 -11.33
CA THR A 115 -2.88 1.06 -11.28
C THR A 115 -1.81 0.16 -10.67
N ARG A 116 -0.57 0.32 -11.12
CA ARG A 116 0.63 -0.32 -10.57
C ARG A 116 1.64 0.78 -10.30
N ILE A 117 1.67 1.26 -9.07
CA ILE A 117 2.50 2.42 -8.69
C ILE A 117 3.51 2.00 -7.64
N VAL A 118 4.77 2.09 -8.00
CA VAL A 118 5.91 1.91 -7.11
C VAL A 118 6.66 3.24 -7.03
N TRP A 119 7.23 3.54 -5.91
CA TRP A 119 8.06 4.74 -5.74
C TRP A 119 9.33 4.44 -4.97
N LEU A 120 10.34 5.21 -5.26
CA LEU A 120 11.60 5.23 -4.53
C LEU A 120 11.82 6.66 -4.01
N VAL A 121 12.17 6.78 -2.75
CA VAL A 121 12.51 8.05 -2.12
C VAL A 121 13.87 7.94 -1.42
N PRO A 122 14.61 9.05 -1.25
CA PRO A 122 15.94 8.99 -0.63
C PRO A 122 15.98 8.31 0.74
N ALA A 123 14.91 8.40 1.54
CA ALA A 123 14.84 7.73 2.83
C ALA A 123 14.81 6.18 2.72
N MET A 124 14.56 5.63 1.53
CA MET A 124 14.52 4.18 1.30
C MET A 124 15.92 3.57 1.12
N ASP A 125 16.97 4.35 1.07
CA ASP A 125 18.36 3.88 1.19
C ASP A 125 18.60 3.17 2.54
N ARG A 126 17.84 3.57 3.57
CA ARG A 126 17.87 2.97 4.91
C ARG A 126 16.94 1.77 5.10
N LEU A 127 16.28 1.28 4.05
CA LEU A 127 15.31 0.19 4.13
C LEU A 127 15.85 -1.05 4.83
N TRP A 128 17.14 -1.34 4.65
CA TRP A 128 17.81 -2.50 5.21
C TRP A 128 18.37 -2.27 6.63
N THR A 129 18.53 -1.02 7.04
CA THR A 129 19.03 -0.64 8.37
C THR A 129 17.90 -0.26 9.34
N GLU A 130 16.69 -0.01 8.83
CA GLU A 130 15.50 0.29 9.61
C GLU A 130 14.71 -0.97 9.98
N THR A 131 13.52 -0.78 10.53
CA THR A 131 12.68 -1.86 11.04
C THR A 131 12.20 -2.82 9.96
N PRO A 132 11.95 -4.10 10.29
CA PRO A 132 11.40 -5.08 9.35
C PRO A 132 10.04 -4.66 8.74
N GLU A 133 9.27 -3.82 9.44
CA GLU A 133 8.00 -3.31 8.95
C GLU A 133 8.16 -2.45 7.68
N GLY A 134 9.22 -1.66 7.58
CA GLY A 134 9.56 -0.89 6.37
C GLY A 134 9.78 -1.80 5.16
N ARG A 135 10.55 -2.87 5.35
CA ARG A 135 10.85 -3.88 4.31
C ARG A 135 9.59 -4.64 3.88
N ARG A 136 8.77 -5.09 4.83
CA ARG A 136 7.48 -5.75 4.51
C ARG A 136 6.58 -4.86 3.66
N ARG A 137 6.40 -3.60 4.05
CA ARG A 137 5.59 -2.64 3.29
C ARG A 137 6.12 -2.38 1.88
N PHE A 138 7.45 -2.34 1.73
CA PHE A 138 8.05 -2.19 0.41
C PHE A 138 7.78 -3.41 -0.46
N LEU A 139 7.96 -4.61 0.09
CA LEU A 139 7.65 -5.87 -0.59
C LEU A 139 6.17 -5.96 -0.96
N ASP A 140 5.25 -5.65 -0.04
CA ASP A 140 3.81 -5.67 -0.30
C ASP A 140 3.42 -4.72 -1.44
N ARG A 141 4.05 -3.55 -1.52
CA ARG A 141 3.81 -2.63 -2.63
C ARG A 141 4.30 -3.17 -3.97
N MET A 142 5.46 -3.83 -4.00
CA MET A 142 5.92 -4.51 -5.21
C MET A 142 4.99 -5.66 -5.57
N THR A 143 4.56 -6.44 -4.59
CA THR A 143 3.64 -7.56 -4.74
C THR A 143 2.31 -7.13 -5.37
N LEU A 144 1.76 -5.97 -4.99
CA LEU A 144 0.56 -5.39 -5.59
C LEU A 144 0.67 -5.19 -7.10
N SER A 145 1.88 -4.99 -7.64
CA SER A 145 2.08 -4.87 -9.09
C SER A 145 1.88 -6.19 -9.83
N PHE A 146 1.95 -7.31 -9.13
CA PHE A 146 1.82 -8.66 -9.70
C PHE A 146 0.52 -9.35 -9.27
N ALA A 147 0.06 -9.08 -8.05
CA ALA A 147 -1.13 -9.65 -7.44
C ALA A 147 -2.04 -8.54 -6.91
N PRO A 148 -2.96 -7.99 -7.73
CA PRO A 148 -3.83 -6.88 -7.33
C PRO A 148 -4.68 -7.16 -6.09
N ASP A 149 -5.09 -8.42 -5.89
CA ASP A 149 -5.91 -8.84 -4.74
C ASP A 149 -5.13 -8.87 -3.42
N HIS A 150 -3.80 -8.74 -3.47
CA HIS A 150 -2.93 -8.69 -2.29
C HIS A 150 -3.34 -7.59 -1.29
N ALA A 151 -3.89 -6.46 -1.78
CA ALA A 151 -4.38 -5.39 -0.91
C ALA A 151 -5.58 -5.82 -0.06
N GLU A 152 -6.53 -6.54 -0.65
CA GLU A 152 -7.74 -7.01 0.04
C GLU A 152 -7.38 -8.05 1.10
N VAL A 153 -6.51 -8.98 0.74
CA VAL A 153 -6.03 -10.05 1.65
C VAL A 153 -5.23 -9.45 2.81
N SER A 154 -4.34 -8.50 2.54
CA SER A 154 -3.57 -7.81 3.58
C SER A 154 -4.48 -7.04 4.55
N LEU A 155 -5.52 -6.37 4.05
CA LEU A 155 -6.50 -5.69 4.89
C LEU A 155 -7.31 -6.68 5.75
N ALA A 156 -7.67 -7.85 5.21
CA ALA A 156 -8.36 -8.91 5.95
C ALA A 156 -7.49 -9.44 7.09
N TYR A 157 -6.21 -9.73 6.82
CA TYR A 157 -5.23 -10.13 7.84
C TYR A 157 -5.08 -9.09 8.94
N GLU A 158 -4.83 -7.82 8.56
CA GLU A 158 -4.67 -6.72 9.52
C GLU A 158 -5.93 -6.49 10.37
N LYS A 159 -7.11 -6.66 9.78
CA LYS A 159 -8.38 -6.55 10.53
C LYS A 159 -8.50 -7.65 11.57
N ALA A 160 -8.30 -8.91 11.17
CA ALA A 160 -8.36 -10.05 12.07
C ALA A 160 -7.33 -9.93 13.20
N MET A 161 -6.09 -9.50 12.88
CA MET A 161 -5.04 -9.24 13.87
C MET A 161 -5.43 -8.13 14.85
N ARG A 162 -6.01 -7.01 14.38
CA ARG A 162 -6.47 -5.93 15.28
C ARG A 162 -7.60 -6.41 16.19
N ASP A 163 -8.53 -7.18 15.67
CA ASP A 163 -9.65 -7.72 16.45
C ASP A 163 -9.13 -8.74 17.48
N ARG A 164 -8.17 -9.62 17.11
CA ARG A 164 -7.48 -10.52 18.04
C ARG A 164 -6.73 -9.75 19.13
N ASN A 165 -5.98 -8.73 18.76
CA ASN A 165 -5.24 -7.90 19.73
C ASN A 165 -6.18 -7.15 20.69
N ARG A 166 -7.41 -6.83 20.27
CA ARG A 166 -8.43 -6.28 21.18
C ARG A 166 -8.85 -7.32 22.20
N LEU A 167 -9.18 -8.55 21.79
CA LEU A 167 -9.53 -9.63 22.72
C LEU A 167 -8.41 -9.93 23.72
N LEU A 168 -7.15 -9.91 23.28
CA LEU A 168 -5.99 -10.11 24.15
C LEU A 168 -5.88 -9.01 25.21
N ARG A 169 -6.06 -7.74 24.85
CA ARG A 169 -6.04 -6.62 25.79
C ARG A 169 -7.20 -6.65 26.78
N ASP A 170 -8.37 -7.04 26.29
CA ASP A 170 -9.59 -7.16 27.10
C ASP A 170 -9.61 -8.46 27.92
N GLN A 171 -8.53 -9.26 27.85
CA GLN A 171 -8.33 -10.52 28.57
C GLN A 171 -9.51 -11.49 28.43
N VAL A 172 -10.11 -11.54 27.22
CA VAL A 172 -11.17 -12.49 26.92
C VAL A 172 -10.62 -13.91 26.98
N THR A 173 -11.25 -14.79 27.75
CA THR A 173 -10.77 -16.16 27.99
C THR A 173 -11.43 -17.21 27.11
N ASP A 174 -12.55 -16.90 26.47
CA ASP A 174 -13.25 -17.84 25.60
C ASP A 174 -12.44 -18.13 24.32
N PRO A 175 -11.98 -19.39 24.12
CA PRO A 175 -11.13 -19.75 22.99
C PRO A 175 -11.85 -19.69 21.63
N HIS A 176 -13.18 -19.74 21.59
CA HIS A 176 -13.95 -19.73 20.34
C HIS A 176 -13.81 -18.40 19.59
N TRP A 177 -13.75 -17.28 20.32
CA TRP A 177 -13.55 -15.97 19.71
C TRP A 177 -12.19 -15.85 19.00
N TYR A 178 -11.15 -16.44 19.62
CA TYR A 178 -9.81 -16.44 19.01
C TYR A 178 -9.73 -17.37 17.81
N ALA A 179 -10.31 -18.58 17.90
CA ALA A 179 -10.20 -19.57 16.83
C ALA A 179 -10.68 -19.04 15.47
N ALA A 180 -11.80 -18.33 15.44
CA ALA A 180 -12.33 -17.75 14.21
C ALA A 180 -11.41 -16.65 13.62
N LEU A 181 -10.76 -15.86 14.47
CA LEU A 181 -9.83 -14.80 14.03
C LEU A 181 -8.50 -15.40 13.59
N GLU A 182 -7.97 -16.38 14.31
CA GLU A 182 -6.72 -17.08 14.00
C GLU A 182 -6.82 -17.87 12.70
N LEU A 183 -7.95 -18.53 12.45
CA LEU A 183 -8.21 -19.17 11.16
C LEU A 183 -8.18 -18.16 10.01
N ARG A 184 -8.87 -17.02 10.16
CA ARG A 184 -8.84 -15.94 9.15
C ARG A 184 -7.43 -15.37 8.95
N MET A 185 -6.64 -15.25 10.02
CA MET A 185 -5.25 -14.82 9.92
C MET A 185 -4.40 -15.85 9.18
N ALA A 186 -4.61 -17.14 9.43
CA ALA A 186 -3.89 -18.21 8.75
C ALA A 186 -4.20 -18.23 7.24
N GLU A 187 -5.48 -18.26 6.87
CA GLU A 187 -5.91 -18.24 5.48
C GLU A 187 -5.38 -17.03 4.70
N ALA A 188 -5.49 -15.84 5.29
CA ALA A 188 -4.96 -14.64 4.68
C ALA A 188 -3.42 -14.63 4.65
N GLY A 189 -2.77 -15.14 5.70
CA GLY A 189 -1.31 -15.25 5.80
C GLY A 189 -0.71 -16.12 4.70
N GLU A 190 -1.29 -17.29 4.43
CA GLU A 190 -0.87 -18.18 3.35
C GLU A 190 -0.94 -17.50 1.98
N ILE A 191 -2.03 -16.76 1.72
CA ILE A 191 -2.18 -16.05 0.44
C ILE A 191 -1.15 -14.92 0.33
N ILE A 192 -0.91 -14.18 1.42
CA ILE A 192 0.10 -13.12 1.47
C ILE A 192 1.49 -13.68 1.18
N ASP A 193 1.86 -14.79 1.82
CA ASP A 193 3.17 -15.41 1.65
C ASP A 193 3.37 -15.94 0.23
N ARG A 194 2.38 -16.64 -0.30
CA ARG A 194 2.38 -17.10 -1.69
C ARG A 194 2.54 -15.95 -2.69
N ASN A 195 1.82 -14.84 -2.48
CA ASN A 195 1.89 -13.67 -3.36
C ASN A 195 3.27 -12.99 -3.29
N ARG A 196 3.85 -12.88 -2.09
CA ARG A 196 5.19 -12.32 -1.88
C ARG A 196 6.27 -13.19 -2.54
N SER A 197 6.19 -14.50 -2.33
CA SER A 197 7.12 -15.47 -2.92
C SER A 197 7.06 -15.44 -4.45
N ALA A 198 5.87 -15.40 -5.03
CA ALA A 198 5.68 -15.26 -6.47
C ALA A 198 6.23 -13.94 -7.02
N ALA A 199 6.08 -12.83 -6.28
CA ALA A 199 6.65 -11.54 -6.66
C ALA A 199 8.18 -11.57 -6.65
N LEU A 200 8.80 -12.15 -5.62
CA LEU A 200 10.25 -12.30 -5.54
C LEU A 200 10.80 -13.18 -6.66
N ALA A 201 10.14 -14.28 -6.98
CA ALA A 201 10.54 -15.16 -8.07
C ALA A 201 10.54 -14.43 -9.42
N ARG A 202 9.51 -13.59 -9.69
CA ARG A 202 9.44 -12.76 -10.90
C ARG A 202 10.56 -11.70 -10.95
N LEU A 203 10.87 -11.08 -9.80
CA LEU A 203 11.96 -10.12 -9.71
C LEU A 203 13.33 -10.78 -9.93
N ALA A 204 13.55 -11.97 -9.35
CA ALA A 204 14.77 -12.73 -9.57
C ALA A 204 14.97 -13.10 -11.04
N LEU A 205 13.89 -13.58 -11.70
CA LEU A 205 13.92 -13.87 -13.12
C LEU A 205 14.22 -12.62 -13.97
N ALA A 206 13.56 -11.51 -13.67
CA ALA A 206 13.79 -10.25 -14.41
C ALA A 206 15.22 -9.72 -14.27
N GLN A 207 15.88 -9.95 -13.12
CA GLN A 207 17.28 -9.57 -12.91
C GLN A 207 18.27 -10.45 -13.69
N SER A 208 17.92 -11.71 -13.98
CA SER A 208 18.81 -12.61 -14.72
C SER A 208 19.00 -12.17 -16.18
N ASP A 209 18.00 -11.52 -16.74
CA ASP A 209 17.92 -11.16 -18.16
C ASP A 209 18.46 -9.74 -18.47
N VAL A 210 18.81 -8.98 -17.42
CA VAL A 210 19.27 -7.58 -17.59
C VAL A 210 20.78 -7.51 -17.39
N ASP A 211 21.47 -6.98 -18.39
CA ASP A 211 22.88 -6.56 -18.25
C ASP A 211 22.91 -5.12 -17.71
N THR A 212 23.44 -4.97 -16.49
CA THR A 212 23.45 -3.70 -15.77
C THR A 212 24.71 -3.60 -14.91
N ALA A 213 25.20 -2.37 -14.71
CA ALA A 213 26.29 -2.09 -13.79
C ALA A 213 25.95 -2.28 -12.30
N PHE A 214 24.67 -2.43 -11.97
CA PHE A 214 24.23 -2.68 -10.59
C PHE A 214 24.39 -4.17 -10.23
N PRO A 215 24.78 -4.48 -8.99
CA PRO A 215 24.84 -5.86 -8.53
C PRO A 215 23.46 -6.51 -8.50
N ARG A 216 23.38 -7.80 -8.81
CA ARG A 216 22.16 -8.58 -8.68
C ARG A 216 21.85 -8.82 -7.20
N ALA A 217 20.60 -8.59 -6.80
CA ALA A 217 20.15 -8.81 -5.44
C ALA A 217 19.68 -10.27 -5.22
N GLY A 218 20.27 -10.97 -4.25
CA GLY A 218 19.70 -12.20 -3.72
C GLY A 218 18.57 -11.86 -2.75
N LEU A 219 17.33 -12.23 -3.08
CA LEU A 219 16.15 -11.89 -2.30
C LEU A 219 15.51 -13.16 -1.74
N SER A 220 15.27 -13.18 -0.42
CA SER A 220 14.55 -14.28 0.25
C SER A 220 13.61 -13.72 1.32
N ILE A 221 12.55 -14.46 1.63
CA ILE A 221 11.68 -14.19 2.77
C ILE A 221 12.18 -15.09 3.90
N SER A 222 12.49 -14.47 5.05
CA SER A 222 12.79 -15.20 6.27
C SER A 222 11.51 -15.28 7.10
N ASN A 223 11.04 -16.51 7.32
CA ASN A 223 9.96 -16.79 8.25
C ASN A 223 10.57 -17.14 9.62
N PRO A 224 10.30 -16.34 10.66
CA PRO A 224 10.86 -16.64 12.00
C PRO A 224 10.20 -17.85 12.67
N SER A 225 9.03 -18.26 12.22
CA SER A 225 8.35 -19.47 12.69
C SER A 225 8.39 -20.53 11.59
N ASP A 226 9.07 -21.65 11.89
CA ASP A 226 9.15 -22.87 11.06
C ASP A 226 7.82 -23.66 11.06
N THR A 227 6.70 -23.00 11.30
CA THR A 227 5.39 -23.63 11.47
C THR A 227 4.58 -23.49 10.18
N ASP A 228 4.26 -24.64 9.57
CA ASP A 228 3.33 -24.72 8.45
C ASP A 228 1.86 -24.41 8.84
N ASP A 229 1.55 -24.40 10.14
CA ASP A 229 0.21 -24.09 10.66
C ASP A 229 0.23 -22.83 11.53
N LEU A 230 -0.03 -21.68 10.89
CA LEU A 230 -0.10 -20.40 11.57
C LEU A 230 -1.26 -20.34 12.60
N ALA A 231 -2.39 -21.01 12.35
CA ALA A 231 -3.51 -21.01 13.28
C ALA A 231 -3.15 -21.74 14.58
N ALA A 232 -2.50 -22.91 14.47
CA ALA A 232 -2.00 -23.64 15.63
C ALA A 232 -0.96 -22.84 16.41
N ALA A 233 0.01 -22.21 15.72
CA ALA A 233 1.03 -21.36 16.37
C ALA A 233 0.43 -20.18 17.13
N LEU A 234 -0.58 -19.50 16.55
CA LEU A 234 -1.30 -18.42 17.21
C LEU A 234 -2.10 -18.91 18.43
N ALA A 235 -2.68 -20.11 18.35
CA ALA A 235 -3.42 -20.72 19.45
C ALA A 235 -2.51 -21.09 20.63
N GLU A 236 -1.36 -21.68 20.37
CA GLU A 236 -0.33 -22.01 21.37
C GLU A 236 0.25 -20.74 22.02
N GLY A 237 0.46 -19.70 21.23
CA GLY A 237 1.01 -18.43 21.68
C GLY A 237 0.07 -17.58 22.54
N ARG A 238 -1.24 -17.89 22.64
CA ARG A 238 -2.25 -17.01 23.26
C ARG A 238 -1.91 -16.55 24.68
N ARG A 239 -1.39 -17.43 25.52
CA ARG A 239 -1.04 -17.06 26.91
C ARG A 239 0.05 -15.99 26.95
N ARG A 240 1.08 -16.14 26.13
CA ARG A 240 2.19 -15.19 26.00
C ARG A 240 1.69 -13.87 25.40
N ASP A 241 0.89 -13.95 24.35
CA ASP A 241 0.30 -12.80 23.66
C ASP A 241 -0.65 -12.02 24.58
N MET A 242 -1.42 -12.71 25.44
CA MET A 242 -2.31 -12.09 26.42
C MET A 242 -1.51 -11.32 27.48
N ALA A 243 -0.40 -11.87 27.96
CA ALA A 243 0.50 -11.16 28.87
C ALA A 243 1.12 -9.91 28.22
N ALA A 244 1.37 -9.94 26.90
CA ALA A 244 1.89 -8.80 26.12
C ALA A 244 0.79 -7.84 25.64
N GLY A 245 -0.49 -8.21 25.73
CA GLY A 245 -1.63 -7.46 25.18
C GLY A 245 -1.64 -7.33 23.66
N ARG A 246 -0.88 -8.16 22.97
CA ARG A 246 -0.76 -8.18 21.49
C ARG A 246 -0.19 -9.50 20.98
N SER A 247 -0.42 -9.79 19.71
CA SER A 247 0.29 -10.85 18.99
C SER A 247 1.79 -10.52 18.90
N LEU A 248 2.64 -11.47 19.25
CA LEU A 248 4.11 -11.37 19.26
C LEU A 248 4.71 -12.03 18.02
#